data_093a6ae246902368bb6256d094362eb0
#
_entry.id   093a6ae246902368bb6256d094362eb0
#
_cell.length_a   1.000
_cell.length_b   1.000
_cell.length_c   1.000
_cell.angle_alpha   90.00
_cell.angle_beta   90.00
_cell.angle_gamma   90.00
#
_symmetry.space_group_name_H-M   'P 1'
#
loop_
_entity.id
_entity.type
_entity.pdbx_description
1 polymer ?
#
loop_
_entity_poly.entity_id
_entity_poly.type
_entity_poly.pdbx_seq_one_letter_code
_entity_poly.pdbx_strand_id
1 'polypeptide(L)'
;MRVRACPAAGRGGITSGLNCFPSKTDPLFGTEMTHVVTESCIRCRYTDCVDVCPVDCFREGPNFLAIDPDECIDCAVCVAECPVNAIYAEEDVPGDQQNFIDLNAELARSWPSITKTKAPLAEAEEWKDATDKLQYLQR
;
A
#
# COMPACT_ATOMS: atom_id res chain seq x y z
N MET A 1 -8.68 19.30 2.83
CA MET A 1 -9.37 18.91 4.08
C MET A 1 -8.48 19.26 5.25
N ARG A 2 -8.96 20.08 6.14
CA ARG A 2 -8.23 20.39 7.36
C ARG A 2 -8.37 19.20 8.32
N VAL A 3 -7.27 18.52 8.56
CA VAL A 3 -7.21 17.54 9.65
C VAL A 3 -7.37 18.32 10.95
N ARG A 4 -8.46 18.08 11.65
CA ARG A 4 -8.61 18.66 12.98
C ARG A 4 -7.64 17.95 13.90
N ALA A 5 -6.61 18.68 14.34
CA ALA A 5 -5.75 18.19 15.40
C ALA A 5 -6.58 17.93 16.66
N CYS A 6 -6.46 16.75 17.23
CA CYS A 6 -7.03 16.48 18.53
C CYS A 6 -6.37 17.39 19.56
N PRO A 7 -7.14 18.12 20.37
CA PRO A 7 -6.53 18.88 21.45
C PRO A 7 -5.83 17.91 22.41
N ALA A 8 -4.63 18.28 22.82
CA ALA A 8 -3.91 17.53 23.84
C ALA A 8 -4.84 17.35 25.05
N ALA A 9 -4.95 16.12 25.55
CA ALA A 9 -5.82 15.80 26.67
C ALA A 9 -5.37 16.59 27.90
N GLY A 10 -6.02 17.70 28.12
CA GLY A 10 -5.95 18.41 29.39
C GLY A 10 -6.60 17.55 30.47
N ARG A 11 -6.01 17.53 31.63
CA ARG A 11 -6.44 16.76 32.80
C ARG A 11 -7.92 16.96 33.07
N GLY A 12 -8.66 15.86 33.13
CA GLY A 12 -9.96 15.80 33.80
C GLY A 12 -11.16 16.11 32.94
N GLY A 13 -11.45 15.27 31.98
CA GLY A 13 -12.73 15.30 31.29
C GLY A 13 -12.97 13.98 30.58
N ILE A 14 -13.96 13.24 31.06
CA ILE A 14 -14.49 12.08 30.35
C ILE A 14 -15.26 12.64 29.15
N THR A 15 -14.63 12.72 28.00
CA THR A 15 -15.33 12.98 26.76
C THR A 15 -15.80 11.65 26.20
N SER A 16 -17.04 11.32 26.48
CA SER A 16 -17.70 10.20 25.85
C SER A 16 -17.93 10.50 24.37
N GLY A 17 -17.37 9.69 23.48
CA GLY A 17 -17.86 9.55 22.14
C GLY A 17 -17.03 10.08 20.97
N LEU A 18 -15.80 10.51 21.17
CA LEU A 18 -14.90 10.83 20.06
C LEU A 18 -13.72 9.84 20.03
N ASN A 19 -13.86 8.78 19.25
CA ASN A 19 -12.73 7.94 18.90
C ASN A 19 -11.79 8.74 18.00
N CYS A 20 -10.87 9.46 18.61
CA CYS A 20 -9.82 10.13 17.89
C CYS A 20 -8.72 9.10 17.62
N PHE A 21 -8.72 8.50 16.43
CA PHE A 21 -7.61 7.69 15.98
C PHE A 21 -6.47 8.62 15.56
N PRO A 22 -5.25 8.43 16.07
CA PRO A 22 -4.12 9.20 15.63
C PRO A 22 -3.90 9.00 14.14
N SER A 23 -3.80 10.09 13.42
CA SER A 23 -3.39 10.07 12.01
C SER A 23 -1.96 9.56 11.90
N LYS A 24 -1.69 8.71 10.92
CA LYS A 24 -0.31 8.25 10.59
C LYS A 24 0.65 9.39 10.27
N THR A 25 0.14 10.58 10.05
CA THR A 25 0.94 11.79 9.83
C THR A 25 1.30 12.53 11.09
N ASP A 26 0.92 12.02 12.27
CA ASP A 26 1.27 12.66 13.54
C ASP A 26 2.73 12.36 13.90
N PRO A 27 3.62 13.38 14.02
CA PRO A 27 5.04 13.18 14.33
C PRO A 27 5.30 12.60 15.72
N LEU A 28 4.29 12.55 16.59
CA LEU A 28 4.39 11.95 17.93
C LEU A 28 4.22 10.44 17.92
N PHE A 29 3.74 9.89 16.78
CA PHE A 29 3.47 8.46 16.62
C PHE A 29 4.56 7.78 15.81
N GLY A 30 5.78 7.91 16.00
CA GLY A 30 6.85 7.18 15.32
C GLY A 30 6.52 6.79 13.86
N THR A 31 7.44 6.65 13.00
CA THR A 31 7.24 6.22 11.61
C THR A 31 6.51 4.87 11.57
N GLU A 32 5.20 4.87 11.41
CA GLU A 32 4.49 3.67 11.01
C GLU A 32 4.92 3.33 9.60
N MET A 33 5.68 2.27 9.48
CA MET A 33 6.14 1.78 8.20
C MET A 33 5.00 1.05 7.50
N THR A 34 4.91 1.26 6.20
CA THR A 34 3.97 0.53 5.36
C THR A 34 4.73 -0.27 4.32
N HIS A 35 4.05 -1.20 3.68
CA HIS A 35 4.59 -1.89 2.53
C HIS A 35 4.16 -1.16 1.25
N VAL A 36 4.97 -1.25 0.22
CA VAL A 36 4.70 -0.68 -1.10
C VAL A 36 4.91 -1.72 -2.18
N VAL A 37 4.12 -1.62 -3.24
CA VAL A 37 4.26 -2.45 -4.43
C VAL A 37 5.13 -1.68 -5.43
N THR A 38 6.17 -2.34 -5.94
CA THR A 38 7.14 -1.74 -6.85
C THR A 38 6.92 -2.18 -8.30
N GLU A 39 7.81 -1.77 -9.19
CA GLU A 39 7.65 -1.95 -10.63
C GLU A 39 7.46 -3.39 -11.10
N SER A 40 7.97 -4.38 -10.37
CA SER A 40 7.85 -5.79 -10.76
C SER A 40 6.41 -6.27 -10.90
N CYS A 41 5.46 -5.62 -10.21
CA CYS A 41 4.04 -5.94 -10.31
C CYS A 41 3.40 -5.40 -11.61
N ILE A 42 3.97 -4.38 -12.24
CA ILE A 42 3.42 -3.79 -13.46
C ILE A 42 3.37 -4.84 -14.56
N ARG A 43 2.22 -4.96 -15.23
CA ARG A 43 1.89 -5.96 -16.25
C ARG A 43 1.85 -7.42 -15.76
N CYS A 44 2.19 -7.68 -14.52
CA CYS A 44 2.03 -9.00 -13.91
C CYS A 44 0.73 -9.11 -13.13
N ARG A 45 0.50 -8.18 -12.22
CA ARG A 45 -0.69 -8.11 -11.37
C ARG A 45 -1.08 -9.47 -10.79
N TYR A 46 -0.13 -10.14 -10.17
CA TYR A 46 -0.42 -11.31 -9.36
C TYR A 46 -1.18 -10.88 -8.11
N THR A 47 -2.24 -11.56 -7.75
CA THR A 47 -3.12 -11.19 -6.64
C THR A 47 -3.01 -12.15 -5.45
N ASP A 48 -2.03 -13.02 -5.42
CA ASP A 48 -1.78 -13.95 -4.31
C ASP A 48 -1.57 -13.19 -2.98
N CYS A 49 -0.94 -12.03 -3.04
CA CYS A 49 -0.73 -11.15 -1.89
C CYS A 49 -2.03 -10.57 -1.32
N VAL A 50 -3.04 -10.42 -2.13
CA VAL A 50 -4.35 -9.88 -1.71
C VAL A 50 -5.06 -10.82 -0.76
N ASP A 51 -5.00 -12.11 -1.03
CA ASP A 51 -5.71 -13.15 -0.25
C ASP A 51 -5.21 -13.24 1.20
N VAL A 52 -3.93 -12.93 1.42
CA VAL A 52 -3.32 -13.00 2.75
C VAL A 52 -3.38 -11.68 3.53
N CYS A 53 -3.84 -10.61 2.94
CA CYS A 53 -3.93 -9.31 3.62
C CYS A 53 -5.10 -9.28 4.61
N PRO A 54 -4.82 -9.15 5.93
CA PRO A 54 -5.88 -9.19 6.94
C PRO A 54 -6.73 -7.92 7.01
N VAL A 55 -6.29 -6.84 6.37
CA VAL A 55 -6.95 -5.52 6.42
C VAL A 55 -7.41 -5.04 5.04
N ASP A 56 -7.29 -5.87 4.01
CA ASP A 56 -7.71 -5.55 2.64
C ASP A 56 -7.18 -4.21 2.12
N CYS A 57 -5.89 -3.95 2.34
CA CYS A 57 -5.27 -2.68 2.00
C CYS A 57 -4.84 -2.55 0.53
N PHE A 58 -5.07 -3.57 -0.27
CA PHE A 58 -4.73 -3.53 -1.70
C PHE A 58 -5.79 -2.79 -2.52
N ARG A 59 -5.31 -2.07 -3.53
CA ARG A 59 -6.12 -1.37 -4.52
C ARG A 59 -5.79 -1.88 -5.90
N GLU A 60 -6.80 -2.10 -6.72
CA GLU A 60 -6.64 -2.71 -8.04
C GLU A 60 -6.65 -1.67 -9.15
N GLY A 61 -5.58 -1.66 -9.95
CA GLY A 61 -5.49 -0.91 -11.19
C GLY A 61 -5.56 -1.81 -12.43
N PRO A 62 -5.52 -1.23 -13.63
CA PRO A 62 -5.58 -1.99 -14.89
C PRO A 62 -4.47 -3.04 -15.05
N ASN A 63 -3.26 -2.73 -14.64
CA ASN A 63 -2.11 -3.64 -14.75
C ASN A 63 -1.14 -3.57 -13.57
N PHE A 64 -1.59 -3.06 -12.42
CA PHE A 64 -0.78 -2.85 -11.24
C PHE A 64 -1.65 -2.93 -9.99
N LEU A 65 -1.05 -3.29 -8.86
CA LEU A 65 -1.68 -3.19 -7.55
C LEU A 65 -0.97 -2.11 -6.74
N ALA A 66 -1.71 -1.42 -5.91
CA ALA A 66 -1.16 -0.47 -4.95
C ALA A 66 -1.54 -0.88 -3.53
N ILE A 67 -0.72 -0.54 -2.56
CA ILE A 67 -1.03 -0.72 -1.14
C ILE A 67 -1.42 0.65 -0.59
N ASP A 68 -2.59 0.69 0.06
CA ASP A 68 -3.04 1.88 0.75
C ASP A 68 -2.24 2.05 2.05
N PRO A 69 -1.43 3.11 2.18
CA PRO A 69 -0.60 3.30 3.36
C PRO A 69 -1.41 3.57 4.64
N ASP A 70 -2.65 4.05 4.51
CA ASP A 70 -3.52 4.30 5.65
C ASP A 70 -4.16 3.02 6.21
N GLU A 71 -4.31 2.01 5.38
CA GLU A 71 -4.91 0.72 5.75
C GLU A 71 -3.87 -0.35 6.11
N CYS A 72 -2.66 -0.26 5.54
CA CYS A 72 -1.60 -1.23 5.79
C CYS A 72 -1.13 -1.21 7.25
N ILE A 73 -1.06 -2.40 7.88
CA ILE A 73 -0.63 -2.57 9.28
C ILE A 73 0.80 -3.09 9.42
N ASP A 74 1.55 -3.10 8.33
CA ASP A 74 2.97 -3.53 8.31
C ASP A 74 3.21 -4.96 8.81
N CYS A 75 2.31 -5.89 8.51
CA CYS A 75 2.42 -7.28 8.96
C CYS A 75 3.33 -8.17 8.10
N ALA A 76 3.78 -7.70 6.95
CA ALA A 76 4.71 -8.34 6.01
C ALA A 76 4.27 -9.69 5.40
N VAL A 77 3.06 -10.18 5.65
CA VAL A 77 2.58 -11.47 5.11
C VAL A 77 2.54 -11.48 3.59
N CYS A 78 2.20 -10.35 2.97
CA CYS A 78 2.10 -10.22 1.52
C CYS A 78 3.46 -10.33 0.80
N VAL A 79 4.54 -10.00 1.48
CA VAL A 79 5.90 -10.04 0.89
C VAL A 79 6.25 -11.46 0.44
N ALA A 80 6.00 -12.44 1.28
CA ALA A 80 6.29 -13.85 1.01
C ALA A 80 5.39 -14.44 -0.10
N GLU A 81 4.20 -13.89 -0.27
CA GLU A 81 3.22 -14.38 -1.25
C GLU A 81 3.37 -13.79 -2.66
N CYS A 82 4.15 -12.72 -2.80
CA CYS A 82 4.35 -12.10 -4.11
C CYS A 82 5.31 -12.93 -4.99
N PRO A 83 4.85 -13.51 -6.10
CA PRO A 83 5.68 -14.39 -6.92
C PRO A 83 6.79 -13.65 -7.69
N VAL A 84 6.69 -12.34 -7.80
CA VAL A 84 7.67 -11.49 -8.51
C VAL A 84 8.49 -10.61 -7.56
N ASN A 85 8.34 -10.80 -6.26
CA ASN A 85 9.03 -10.01 -5.23
C ASN A 85 8.87 -8.48 -5.43
N ALA A 86 7.66 -8.06 -5.72
CA ALA A 86 7.36 -6.64 -5.96
C ALA A 86 7.06 -5.84 -4.69
N ILE A 87 6.89 -6.51 -3.56
CA ILE A 87 6.47 -5.87 -2.32
C ILE A 87 7.66 -5.72 -1.38
N TYR A 88 7.88 -4.50 -0.92
CA TYR A 88 8.93 -4.15 0.03
C TYR A 88 8.35 -3.34 1.19
N ALA A 89 8.96 -3.46 2.37
CA ALA A 89 8.75 -2.47 3.42
C ALA A 89 9.28 -1.11 2.95
N GLU A 90 8.65 -0.04 3.35
CA GLU A 90 9.01 1.31 2.93
C GLU A 90 10.51 1.62 3.09
N GLU A 91 11.11 1.14 4.18
CA GLU A 91 12.54 1.29 4.46
C GLU A 91 13.46 0.46 3.55
N ASP A 92 12.93 -0.64 2.99
CA ASP A 92 13.70 -1.58 2.17
C ASP A 92 13.55 -1.30 0.67
N VAL A 93 12.73 -0.33 0.28
CA VAL A 93 12.52 0.03 -1.13
C VAL A 93 13.84 0.49 -1.75
N PRO A 94 14.27 -0.11 -2.88
CA PRO A 94 15.48 0.32 -3.58
C PRO A 94 15.49 1.81 -3.90
N GLY A 95 16.66 2.43 -3.88
CA GLY A 95 16.80 3.88 -4.07
C GLY A 95 16.26 4.40 -5.41
N ASP A 96 16.30 3.59 -6.45
CA ASP A 96 15.76 3.88 -7.77
C ASP A 96 14.23 3.70 -7.87
N GLN A 97 13.62 3.09 -6.85
CA GLN A 97 12.18 2.82 -6.77
C GLN A 97 11.47 3.57 -5.62
N GLN A 98 12.13 4.54 -5.01
CA GLN A 98 11.55 5.33 -3.91
C GLN A 98 10.27 6.09 -4.33
N ASN A 99 10.16 6.44 -5.59
CA ASN A 99 8.96 7.07 -6.15
C ASN A 99 7.70 6.19 -6.04
N PHE A 100 7.84 4.88 -5.90
CA PHE A 100 6.70 3.98 -5.69
C PHE A 100 6.02 4.17 -4.34
N ILE A 101 6.70 4.71 -3.36
CA ILE A 101 6.10 5.04 -2.05
C ILE A 101 4.99 6.06 -2.25
N ASP A 102 5.29 7.18 -2.89
CA ASP A 102 4.31 8.22 -3.19
C ASP A 102 3.26 7.75 -4.19
N LEU A 103 3.69 6.97 -5.19
CA LEU A 103 2.82 6.44 -6.23
C LEU A 103 1.75 5.50 -5.64
N ASN A 104 2.13 4.60 -4.74
CA ASN A 104 1.15 3.74 -4.05
C ASN A 104 0.11 4.56 -3.29
N ALA A 105 0.54 5.57 -2.56
CA ALA A 105 -0.35 6.45 -1.82
C ALA A 105 -1.32 7.22 -2.75
N GLU A 106 -0.83 7.70 -3.88
CA GLU A 106 -1.64 8.40 -4.90
C GLU A 106 -2.67 7.47 -5.54
N LEU A 107 -2.22 6.32 -6.03
CA LEU A 107 -3.09 5.37 -6.73
C LEU A 107 -4.12 4.73 -5.80
N ALA A 108 -3.76 4.50 -4.55
CA ALA A 108 -4.68 3.94 -3.56
C ALA A 108 -5.91 4.84 -3.31
N ARG A 109 -5.77 6.13 -3.51
CA ARG A 109 -6.89 7.09 -3.38
C ARG A 109 -7.86 7.03 -4.55
N SER A 110 -7.37 6.61 -5.71
CA SER A 110 -8.14 6.62 -6.96
C SER A 110 -8.71 5.26 -7.32
N TRP A 111 -8.06 4.19 -6.91
CA TRP A 111 -8.41 2.83 -7.31
C TRP A 111 -9.33 2.13 -6.30
N PRO A 112 -10.19 1.21 -6.78
CA PRO A 112 -11.07 0.45 -5.92
C PRO A 112 -10.30 -0.59 -5.10
N SER A 113 -10.83 -0.91 -3.92
CA SER A 113 -10.31 -1.99 -3.09
C SER A 113 -10.50 -3.34 -3.75
N ILE A 114 -9.49 -4.19 -3.65
CA ILE A 114 -9.54 -5.60 -4.05
C ILE A 114 -9.37 -6.48 -2.81
N THR A 115 -10.26 -7.44 -2.64
CA THR A 115 -10.28 -8.32 -1.46
C THR A 115 -10.18 -9.80 -1.83
N LYS A 116 -10.24 -10.12 -3.12
CA LYS A 116 -10.20 -11.49 -3.62
C LYS A 116 -9.13 -11.65 -4.69
N THR A 117 -8.54 -12.84 -4.73
CA THR A 117 -7.60 -13.19 -5.79
C THR A 117 -8.28 -13.22 -7.14
N LYS A 118 -7.52 -12.83 -8.15
CA LYS A 118 -7.93 -12.90 -9.56
C LYS A 118 -6.80 -13.56 -10.34
N ALA A 119 -7.11 -14.04 -11.54
CA ALA A 119 -6.09 -14.54 -12.44
C ALA A 119 -5.08 -13.42 -12.77
N PRO A 120 -3.77 -13.74 -12.85
CA PRO A 120 -2.79 -12.78 -13.32
C PRO A 120 -3.06 -12.38 -14.77
N LEU A 121 -2.46 -11.28 -15.21
CA LEU A 121 -2.58 -10.86 -16.59
C LEU A 121 -2.00 -11.93 -17.53
N ALA A 122 -2.56 -12.06 -18.73
CA ALA A 122 -2.13 -13.07 -19.71
C ALA A 122 -0.63 -12.92 -20.06
N GLU A 123 -0.11 -11.72 -19.99
CA GLU A 123 1.30 -11.38 -20.26
C GLU A 123 2.21 -11.45 -19.03
N ALA A 124 1.69 -11.85 -17.87
CA ALA A 124 2.44 -11.83 -16.60
C ALA A 124 3.75 -12.61 -16.68
N GLU A 125 3.73 -13.80 -17.27
CA GLU A 125 4.92 -14.65 -17.41
C GLU A 125 6.02 -14.01 -18.28
N GLU A 126 5.63 -13.22 -19.28
CA GLU A 126 6.57 -12.53 -20.17
C GLU A 126 7.20 -11.31 -19.48
N TRP A 127 6.48 -10.69 -18.57
CA TRP A 127 6.86 -9.43 -17.93
C TRP A 127 7.43 -9.57 -16.53
N LYS A 128 7.38 -10.75 -15.93
CA LYS A 128 7.82 -10.94 -14.54
C LYS A 128 9.29 -10.58 -14.29
N ASP A 129 10.16 -10.80 -15.28
CA ASP A 129 11.59 -10.52 -15.19
C ASP A 129 11.99 -9.23 -15.93
N ALA A 130 11.02 -8.50 -16.46
CA ALA A 130 11.30 -7.26 -17.17
C ALA A 130 11.64 -6.12 -16.19
N THR A 131 12.47 -5.21 -16.66
CA THR A 131 12.86 -3.98 -15.94
C THR A 131 12.28 -2.75 -16.62
N ASP A 132 12.38 -1.58 -15.96
CA ASP A 132 11.89 -0.31 -16.50
C ASP A 132 10.41 -0.32 -16.90
N LYS A 133 9.58 -0.97 -16.06
CA LYS A 133 8.16 -1.14 -16.33
C LYS A 133 7.31 0.08 -16.02
N LEU A 134 7.84 1.08 -15.34
CA LEU A 134 7.09 2.25 -14.91
C LEU A 134 6.39 2.96 -16.08
N GLN A 135 7.04 3.00 -17.24
CA GLN A 135 6.49 3.58 -18.47
C GLN A 135 5.24 2.84 -18.99
N TYR A 136 5.03 1.60 -18.55
CA TYR A 136 3.89 0.77 -18.97
C TYR A 136 2.74 0.79 -17.94
N LEU A 137 2.91 1.51 -16.84
CA LEU A 137 1.88 1.64 -15.83
C LEU A 137 0.65 2.35 -16.40
N GLN A 138 -0.50 1.69 -16.29
CA GLN A 138 -1.79 2.27 -16.65
C GLN A 138 -2.50 2.76 -15.38
N ARG A 139 -2.98 3.99 -15.42
CA ARG A 139 -3.69 4.64 -14.32
C ARG A 139 -5.19 4.60 -14.49
#